data_01d9c5102095eee41bf695eacc8f6fc1
#
_entry.id   01d9c5102095eee41bf695eacc8f6fc1
#
_cell.length_a   1.000
_cell.length_b   1.000
_cell.length_c   1.000
_cell.angle_alpha   90.00
_cell.angle_beta   90.00
_cell.angle_gamma   90.00
#
_symmetry.space_group_name_H-M   'P 1'
#
loop_
_entity.id
_entity.type
_entity.pdbx_description
1 polymer ?
#
loop_
_entity_poly.entity_id
_entity_poly.type
_entity_poly.pdbx_seq_one_letter_code
_entity_poly.pdbx_strand_id
1 'polypeptide(L)'
;MELATDEEFLPVKRVKPQPDWPPSWKESYFYDQGEIYGEISHHGYAYAYDNRWRETLRLLTEVLAPGARILDVAAAQGNFSLALAELGFDVTWNDLRAELADYVRLKHERGKIEFAAGNAFELAFPSLFDAVLITEIIEHVAHPDDFLAKAAALVRPGGYLVMTTPNGGYFKNSLPKFSECADASVFESAQFKPNADGHIFLLHVDEIEPLAKRAGLSVEKIALFTSPLTAGHVKTEPLLKILPRSIVNLAERVSRSLPSALKKRALVQMGVRFRKPN
;
A
#
# COMPACT_ATOMS: atom_id res chain seq x y z
N MET A 1 20.29 12.55 2.29
CA MET A 1 19.03 13.08 2.83
C MET A 1 18.66 12.16 3.99
N GLU A 2 18.88 12.61 5.23
CA GLU A 2 18.47 11.86 6.40
C GLU A 2 16.95 11.73 6.37
N LEU A 3 16.47 10.50 6.38
CA LEU A 3 15.06 10.21 6.61
C LEU A 3 14.71 10.74 8.00
N ALA A 4 13.65 11.54 8.06
CA ALA A 4 13.16 12.18 9.27
C ALA A 4 13.23 11.26 10.50
N THR A 5 13.67 11.83 11.59
CA THR A 5 13.77 11.19 12.90
C THR A 5 12.42 10.64 13.35
N ASP A 6 12.45 9.62 14.19
CA ASP A 6 11.38 8.73 14.67
C ASP A 6 10.09 9.39 15.25
N GLU A 7 9.87 10.69 15.10
CA GLU A 7 8.84 11.42 15.86
C GLU A 7 7.77 12.17 15.05
N GLU A 8 7.86 12.28 13.73
CA GLU A 8 6.83 13.00 12.97
C GLU A 8 5.88 12.05 12.26
N PHE A 9 4.62 12.01 12.75
CA PHE A 9 3.47 11.62 11.95
C PHE A 9 3.42 12.55 10.73
N LEU A 10 3.14 11.96 9.61
CA LEU A 10 3.11 12.56 8.29
C LEU A 10 2.42 13.92 8.26
N PRO A 11 2.96 14.87 7.54
CA PRO A 11 2.41 16.20 7.43
C PRO A 11 1.23 16.23 6.42
N VAL A 12 0.24 15.36 6.60
CA VAL A 12 -1.01 15.48 5.87
C VAL A 12 -1.94 16.40 6.64
N LYS A 13 -2.40 17.45 5.98
CA LYS A 13 -3.33 18.41 6.56
C LYS A 13 -4.56 17.75 7.17
N ARG A 14 -4.81 18.08 8.44
CA ARG A 14 -6.01 17.62 9.11
C ARG A 14 -7.21 18.43 8.65
N VAL A 15 -8.22 17.75 8.14
CA VAL A 15 -9.49 18.34 7.77
C VAL A 15 -10.52 18.22 8.91
N LYS A 16 -11.50 19.10 8.92
CA LYS A 16 -12.62 19.04 9.89
C LYS A 16 -13.84 18.43 9.20
N PRO A 17 -14.41 17.33 9.73
CA PRO A 17 -15.56 16.70 9.11
C PRO A 17 -16.78 17.64 9.13
N GLN A 18 -17.58 17.59 8.06
CA GLN A 18 -18.83 18.34 7.95
C GLN A 18 -20.01 17.37 7.96
N PRO A 19 -21.15 17.77 8.51
CA PRO A 19 -22.34 16.91 8.61
C PRO A 19 -22.86 16.45 7.24
N ASP A 20 -22.73 17.29 6.23
CA ASP A 20 -23.21 17.12 4.85
C ASP A 20 -22.24 16.36 3.93
N TRP A 21 -21.06 15.93 4.43
CA TRP A 21 -20.14 15.13 3.63
C TRP A 21 -20.81 13.84 3.12
N PRO A 22 -20.50 13.45 1.87
CA PRO A 22 -20.93 12.15 1.35
C PRO A 22 -20.46 10.99 2.21
N PRO A 23 -21.15 9.84 2.18
CA PRO A 23 -20.76 8.66 2.94
C PRO A 23 -19.31 8.22 2.70
N SER A 24 -18.82 8.23 1.44
CA SER A 24 -17.47 7.87 1.09
C SER A 24 -16.40 8.78 1.74
N TRP A 25 -16.69 10.07 1.92
CA TRP A 25 -15.79 11.00 2.61
C TRP A 25 -15.77 10.77 4.12
N LYS A 26 -16.93 10.47 4.71
CA LYS A 26 -17.03 10.13 6.14
C LYS A 26 -16.29 8.84 6.46
N GLU A 27 -16.39 7.85 5.58
CA GLU A 27 -15.63 6.61 5.68
C GLU A 27 -14.13 6.86 5.55
N SER A 28 -13.70 7.59 4.53
CA SER A 28 -12.29 7.97 4.33
C SER A 28 -11.73 8.74 5.53
N TYR A 29 -12.51 9.66 6.10
CA TYR A 29 -12.12 10.40 7.31
C TYR A 29 -11.99 9.48 8.54
N PHE A 30 -12.88 8.50 8.66
CA PHE A 30 -12.79 7.51 9.76
C PHE A 30 -11.46 6.74 9.69
N TYR A 31 -11.02 6.32 8.51
CA TYR A 31 -9.71 5.70 8.33
C TYR A 31 -8.57 6.68 8.62
N ASP A 32 -8.65 7.90 8.10
CA ASP A 32 -7.64 8.95 8.32
C ASP A 32 -7.39 9.25 9.81
N GLN A 33 -8.43 9.13 10.66
CA GLN A 33 -8.27 9.31 12.11
C GLN A 33 -7.25 8.34 12.71
N GLY A 34 -7.27 7.08 12.30
CA GLY A 34 -6.31 6.07 12.74
C GLY A 34 -5.00 6.09 11.97
N GLU A 35 -5.05 6.33 10.67
CA GLU A 35 -3.92 6.20 9.76
C GLU A 35 -2.95 7.37 9.83
N ILE A 36 -3.46 8.59 9.78
CA ILE A 36 -2.62 9.79 9.63
C ILE A 36 -2.82 10.85 10.71
N TYR A 37 -3.96 10.85 11.44
CA TYR A 37 -4.19 11.86 12.48
C TYR A 37 -3.81 11.41 13.89
N GLY A 38 -3.42 10.15 14.05
CA GLY A 38 -3.00 9.60 15.33
C GLY A 38 -4.11 9.46 16.37
N GLU A 39 -5.38 9.56 15.95
CA GLU A 39 -6.54 9.28 16.80
C GLU A 39 -6.76 7.77 16.86
N ILE A 40 -6.10 7.13 17.80
CA ILE A 40 -5.96 5.69 17.82
C ILE A 40 -7.14 5.04 18.55
N SER A 41 -8.14 4.56 17.82
CA SER A 41 -9.12 3.61 18.34
C SER A 41 -8.55 2.18 18.40
N HIS A 42 -7.68 1.82 17.45
CA HIS A 42 -7.02 0.51 17.35
C HIS A 42 -5.52 0.68 17.11
N HIS A 43 -4.72 0.59 18.18
CA HIS A 43 -3.27 0.78 18.13
C HIS A 43 -2.58 -0.17 17.15
N GLY A 44 -3.00 -1.44 17.10
CA GLY A 44 -2.46 -2.41 16.15
C GLY A 44 -2.62 -1.96 14.70
N TYR A 45 -3.82 -1.51 14.31
CA TYR A 45 -4.07 -1.01 12.96
C TYR A 45 -3.21 0.22 12.62
N ALA A 46 -3.13 1.20 13.53
CA ALA A 46 -2.34 2.41 13.33
C ALA A 46 -0.84 2.11 13.18
N TYR A 47 -0.29 1.19 13.99
CA TYR A 47 1.10 0.76 13.86
C TYR A 47 1.34 -0.02 12.56
N ALA A 48 0.41 -0.90 12.15
CA ALA A 48 0.52 -1.64 10.90
C ALA A 48 0.52 -0.70 9.69
N TYR A 49 -0.33 0.35 9.74
CA TYR A 49 -0.36 1.38 8.72
C TYR A 49 0.94 2.20 8.68
N ASP A 50 1.46 2.67 9.83
CA ASP A 50 2.73 3.40 9.92
C ASP A 50 3.90 2.57 9.37
N ASN A 51 3.95 1.26 9.69
CA ASN A 51 4.95 0.34 9.13
C ASN A 51 4.86 0.25 7.60
N ARG A 52 3.64 0.08 7.06
CA ARG A 52 3.39 0.04 5.61
C ARG A 52 3.78 1.35 4.94
N TRP A 53 3.38 2.46 5.53
CA TRP A 53 3.72 3.79 5.07
C TRP A 53 5.23 3.99 4.91
N ARG A 54 5.98 3.79 5.98
CA ARG A 54 7.45 3.94 5.97
C ARG A 54 8.10 3.04 4.94
N GLU A 55 7.67 1.79 4.87
CA GLU A 55 8.25 0.83 3.93
C GLU A 55 7.93 1.18 2.48
N THR A 56 6.70 1.60 2.17
CA THR A 56 6.30 2.03 0.83
C THR A 56 7.11 3.24 0.36
N LEU A 57 7.18 4.28 1.19
CA LEU A 57 7.98 5.47 0.86
C LEU A 57 9.46 5.11 0.68
N ARG A 58 10.01 4.25 1.53
CA ARG A 58 11.40 3.79 1.42
C ARG A 58 11.65 3.06 0.11
N LEU A 59 10.76 2.16 -0.30
CA LEU A 59 10.88 1.42 -1.57
C LEU A 59 10.93 2.34 -2.78
N LEU A 60 10.22 3.48 -2.74
CA LEU A 60 10.22 4.48 -3.80
C LEU A 60 11.44 5.42 -3.72
N THR A 61 11.71 6.00 -2.54
CA THR A 61 12.75 7.03 -2.37
C THR A 61 14.18 6.51 -2.49
N GLU A 62 14.39 5.20 -2.30
CA GLU A 62 15.71 4.58 -2.54
C GLU A 62 16.14 4.62 -4.01
N VAL A 63 15.20 4.71 -4.95
CA VAL A 63 15.47 4.55 -6.39
C VAL A 63 14.98 5.70 -7.26
N LEU A 64 14.13 6.58 -6.73
CA LEU A 64 13.58 7.72 -7.44
C LEU A 64 14.10 9.04 -6.86
N ALA A 65 14.35 10.00 -7.72
CA ALA A 65 14.64 11.38 -7.35
C ALA A 65 13.35 12.23 -7.38
N PRO A 66 13.29 13.35 -6.65
CA PRO A 66 12.23 14.35 -6.79
C PRO A 66 12.01 14.76 -8.26
N GLY A 67 10.76 14.99 -8.63
CA GLY A 67 10.34 15.22 -10.02
C GLY A 67 10.01 13.94 -10.80
N ALA A 68 10.29 12.75 -10.27
CA ALA A 68 9.84 11.50 -10.90
C ALA A 68 8.31 11.42 -10.89
N ARG A 69 7.75 10.91 -11.99
CA ARG A 69 6.29 10.76 -12.18
C ARG A 69 5.81 9.45 -11.59
N ILE A 70 4.88 9.52 -10.64
CA ILE A 70 4.34 8.36 -9.94
C ILE A 70 2.83 8.29 -10.17
N LEU A 71 2.33 7.11 -10.60
CA LEU A 71 0.91 6.79 -10.60
C LEU A 71 0.58 5.99 -9.34
N ASP A 72 -0.32 6.52 -8.52
CA ASP A 72 -0.86 5.83 -7.34
C ASP A 72 -2.24 5.25 -7.70
N VAL A 73 -2.30 3.93 -7.91
CA VAL A 73 -3.50 3.24 -8.41
C VAL A 73 -4.40 2.84 -7.25
N ALA A 74 -5.70 3.11 -7.37
CA ALA A 74 -6.72 2.91 -6.35
C ALA A 74 -6.33 3.57 -5.01
N ALA A 75 -5.87 4.81 -5.12
CA ALA A 75 -5.25 5.59 -4.04
C ALA A 75 -6.22 5.99 -2.91
N ALA A 76 -7.51 5.70 -3.04
CA ALA A 76 -8.56 5.98 -2.05
C ALA A 76 -8.48 7.42 -1.51
N GLN A 77 -8.36 7.60 -0.20
CA GLN A 77 -8.20 8.90 0.47
C GLN A 77 -6.87 9.62 0.16
N GLY A 78 -6.01 9.04 -0.69
CA GLY A 78 -4.84 9.68 -1.27
C GLY A 78 -3.69 9.93 -0.30
N ASN A 79 -3.59 9.22 0.80
CA ASN A 79 -2.57 9.49 1.80
C ASN A 79 -1.15 9.32 1.23
N PHE A 80 -0.88 8.25 0.46
CA PHE A 80 0.40 8.07 -0.22
C PHE A 80 0.64 9.14 -1.28
N SER A 81 -0.37 9.45 -2.10
CA SER A 81 -0.29 10.51 -3.11
C SER A 81 0.12 11.86 -2.50
N LEU A 82 -0.50 12.25 -1.38
CA LEU A 82 -0.21 13.50 -0.68
C LEU A 82 1.25 13.55 -0.19
N ALA A 83 1.70 12.47 0.46
CA ALA A 83 3.08 12.44 0.95
C ALA A 83 4.12 12.43 -0.15
N LEU A 84 3.87 11.66 -1.21
CA LEU A 84 4.78 11.62 -2.36
C LEU A 84 4.87 13.00 -3.03
N ALA A 85 3.75 13.72 -3.15
CA ALA A 85 3.74 15.09 -3.67
C ALA A 85 4.56 16.05 -2.79
N GLU A 86 4.45 15.95 -1.46
CA GLU A 86 5.24 16.74 -0.51
C GLU A 86 6.74 16.40 -0.54
N LEU A 87 7.09 15.16 -0.88
CA LEU A 87 8.47 14.75 -1.13
C LEU A 87 9.01 15.24 -2.49
N GLY A 88 8.20 15.96 -3.28
CA GLY A 88 8.58 16.58 -4.54
C GLY A 88 8.41 15.69 -5.77
N PHE A 89 7.65 14.60 -5.68
CA PHE A 89 7.29 13.80 -6.85
C PHE A 89 6.12 14.40 -7.61
N ASP A 90 6.05 14.15 -8.92
CA ASP A 90 4.90 14.46 -9.78
C ASP A 90 3.91 13.30 -9.68
N VAL A 91 2.87 13.45 -8.87
CA VAL A 91 1.94 12.35 -8.55
C VAL A 91 0.68 12.43 -9.40
N THR A 92 0.25 11.30 -9.92
CA THR A 92 -1.10 11.11 -10.45
C THR A 92 -1.88 10.22 -9.48
N TRP A 93 -2.85 10.80 -8.78
CA TRP A 93 -3.82 10.06 -7.97
C TRP A 93 -4.85 9.41 -8.90
N ASN A 94 -5.12 8.13 -8.68
CA ASN A 94 -6.16 7.41 -9.40
C ASN A 94 -7.04 6.60 -8.45
N ASP A 95 -8.35 6.66 -8.63
CA ASP A 95 -9.34 5.79 -7.98
C ASP A 95 -10.58 5.69 -8.87
N LEU A 96 -11.34 4.60 -8.72
CA LEU A 96 -12.63 4.42 -9.39
C LEU A 96 -13.68 5.41 -8.89
N ARG A 97 -13.58 5.82 -7.61
CA ARG A 97 -14.49 6.72 -6.92
C ARG A 97 -14.08 8.16 -7.16
N ALA A 98 -14.59 8.75 -8.24
CA ALA A 98 -14.23 10.11 -8.67
C ALA A 98 -14.44 11.17 -7.56
N GLU A 99 -15.44 10.99 -6.70
CA GLU A 99 -15.78 11.91 -5.61
C GLU A 99 -14.68 12.00 -4.52
N LEU A 100 -13.80 11.01 -4.42
CA LEU A 100 -12.67 11.05 -3.49
C LEU A 100 -11.59 12.05 -3.92
N ALA A 101 -11.52 12.42 -5.19
CA ALA A 101 -10.58 13.44 -5.66
C ALA A 101 -10.76 14.77 -4.89
N ASP A 102 -12.00 15.18 -4.66
CA ASP A 102 -12.28 16.41 -3.92
C ASP A 102 -11.93 16.27 -2.42
N TYR A 103 -12.11 15.08 -1.84
CA TYR A 103 -11.65 14.81 -0.49
C TYR A 103 -10.13 14.93 -0.36
N VAL A 104 -9.38 14.38 -1.33
CA VAL A 104 -7.90 14.51 -1.36
C VAL A 104 -7.50 15.99 -1.54
N ARG A 105 -8.19 16.75 -2.41
CA ARG A 105 -7.93 18.20 -2.59
C ARG A 105 -8.08 18.99 -1.29
N LEU A 106 -9.01 18.63 -0.40
CA LEU A 106 -9.14 19.30 0.91
C LEU A 106 -7.89 19.15 1.78
N LYS A 107 -7.18 18.02 1.65
CA LYS A 107 -5.98 17.69 2.42
C LYS A 107 -4.68 18.15 1.73
N HIS A 108 -4.72 18.44 0.43
CA HIS A 108 -3.56 18.84 -0.34
C HIS A 108 -3.11 20.24 0.01
N GLU A 109 -1.84 20.40 0.36
CA GLU A 109 -1.21 21.68 0.70
C GLU A 109 -0.02 22.02 -0.22
N ARG A 110 0.78 21.02 -0.56
CA ARG A 110 2.05 21.22 -1.28
C ARG A 110 2.32 20.09 -2.27
N GLY A 111 3.17 20.41 -3.24
CA GLY A 111 3.57 19.46 -4.26
C GLY A 111 2.58 19.40 -5.42
N LYS A 112 2.80 18.47 -6.34
CA LYS A 112 2.02 18.34 -7.57
C LYS A 112 1.22 17.06 -7.56
N ILE A 113 -0.11 17.18 -7.65
CA ILE A 113 -1.03 16.05 -7.79
C ILE A 113 -1.96 16.31 -8.96
N GLU A 114 -1.99 15.38 -9.91
CA GLU A 114 -2.99 15.29 -10.96
C GLU A 114 -4.04 14.24 -10.57
N PHE A 115 -5.30 14.45 -10.95
CA PHE A 115 -6.40 13.57 -10.58
C PHE A 115 -6.93 12.86 -11.81
N ALA A 116 -6.85 11.53 -11.83
CA ALA A 116 -7.26 10.66 -12.91
C ALA A 116 -8.29 9.64 -12.39
N ALA A 117 -9.55 10.08 -12.25
CA ALA A 117 -10.63 9.19 -11.79
C ALA A 117 -11.02 8.18 -12.88
N GLY A 118 -11.31 6.96 -12.46
CA GLY A 118 -11.71 5.86 -13.35
C GLY A 118 -10.75 4.67 -13.29
N ASN A 119 -10.98 3.70 -14.16
CA ASN A 119 -10.10 2.53 -14.26
C ASN A 119 -8.76 2.91 -14.87
N ALA A 120 -7.69 2.85 -14.09
CA ALA A 120 -6.34 3.20 -14.53
C ALA A 120 -5.91 2.49 -15.83
N PHE A 121 -6.41 1.29 -16.07
CA PHE A 121 -6.05 0.47 -17.23
C PHE A 121 -6.82 0.83 -18.51
N GLU A 122 -7.82 1.70 -18.40
CA GLU A 122 -8.64 2.20 -19.51
C GLU A 122 -8.37 3.67 -19.81
N LEU A 123 -7.69 4.36 -18.90
CA LEU A 123 -7.34 5.77 -19.06
C LEU A 123 -6.16 5.95 -20.01
N ALA A 124 -6.25 7.00 -20.84
CA ALA A 124 -5.13 7.43 -21.67
C ALA A 124 -4.24 8.40 -20.91
N PHE A 125 -3.03 7.98 -20.57
CA PHE A 125 -2.02 8.85 -19.98
C PHE A 125 -1.09 9.41 -21.08
N PRO A 126 -0.65 10.67 -20.97
CA PRO A 126 0.19 11.30 -21.99
C PRO A 126 1.57 10.65 -22.12
N SER A 127 2.05 10.02 -21.09
CA SER A 127 3.30 9.21 -21.08
C SER A 127 3.29 8.22 -19.94
N LEU A 128 4.15 7.20 -20.04
CA LEU A 128 4.35 6.21 -19.00
C LEU A 128 5.00 6.83 -17.76
N PHE A 129 4.90 6.15 -16.63
CA PHE A 129 5.34 6.62 -15.31
C PHE A 129 6.74 6.06 -14.96
N ASP A 130 7.50 6.84 -14.18
CA ASP A 130 8.75 6.38 -13.57
C ASP A 130 8.49 5.29 -12.53
N ALA A 131 7.38 5.41 -11.81
CA ALA A 131 6.87 4.34 -10.97
C ALA A 131 5.35 4.25 -10.99
N VAL A 132 4.84 3.03 -10.78
CA VAL A 132 3.44 2.74 -10.47
C VAL A 132 3.38 2.16 -9.07
N LEU A 133 2.50 2.71 -8.23
CA LEU A 133 2.26 2.26 -6.88
C LEU A 133 0.91 1.54 -6.81
N ILE A 134 0.89 0.34 -6.22
CA ILE A 134 -0.31 -0.45 -5.93
C ILE A 134 -0.24 -0.91 -4.48
N THR A 135 -1.06 -0.34 -3.61
CA THR A 135 -1.05 -0.64 -2.18
C THR A 135 -2.32 -1.32 -1.74
N GLU A 136 -2.20 -2.54 -1.18
CA GLU A 136 -3.32 -3.31 -0.63
C GLU A 136 -4.48 -3.47 -1.62
N ILE A 137 -4.19 -3.87 -2.85
CA ILE A 137 -5.18 -4.05 -3.91
C ILE A 137 -5.13 -5.46 -4.47
N ILE A 138 -3.93 -6.01 -4.68
CA ILE A 138 -3.73 -7.24 -5.44
C ILE A 138 -4.39 -8.46 -4.78
N GLU A 139 -4.58 -8.41 -3.48
CA GLU A 139 -5.30 -9.42 -2.69
C GLU A 139 -6.82 -9.45 -2.93
N HIS A 140 -7.35 -8.40 -3.54
CA HIS A 140 -8.77 -8.24 -3.85
C HIS A 140 -9.13 -8.56 -5.32
N VAL A 141 -8.15 -9.00 -6.12
CA VAL A 141 -8.38 -9.34 -7.52
C VAL A 141 -8.32 -10.85 -7.76
N ALA A 142 -9.19 -11.35 -8.64
CA ALA A 142 -9.22 -12.76 -8.98
C ALA A 142 -8.02 -13.19 -9.84
N HIS A 143 -7.51 -12.28 -10.68
CA HIS A 143 -6.39 -12.51 -11.60
C HIS A 143 -5.21 -11.59 -11.27
N PRO A 144 -4.44 -11.84 -10.17
CA PRO A 144 -3.33 -10.98 -9.77
C PRO A 144 -2.19 -10.93 -10.80
N ASP A 145 -2.02 -11.96 -11.64
CA ASP A 145 -1.07 -11.98 -12.75
C ASP A 145 -1.45 -10.98 -13.86
N ASP A 146 -2.71 -10.97 -14.27
CA ASP A 146 -3.26 -10.03 -15.25
C ASP A 146 -3.20 -8.59 -14.72
N PHE A 147 -3.59 -8.39 -13.46
CA PHE A 147 -3.56 -7.09 -12.81
C PHE A 147 -2.12 -6.55 -12.77
N LEU A 148 -1.16 -7.37 -12.37
CA LEU A 148 0.24 -6.99 -12.30
C LEU A 148 0.81 -6.66 -13.69
N ALA A 149 0.42 -7.43 -14.73
CA ALA A 149 0.82 -7.17 -16.12
C ALA A 149 0.26 -5.83 -16.64
N LYS A 150 -1.01 -5.52 -16.35
CA LYS A 150 -1.64 -4.24 -16.70
C LYS A 150 -0.97 -3.07 -15.98
N ALA A 151 -0.67 -3.21 -14.68
CA ALA A 151 0.07 -2.20 -13.93
C ALA A 151 1.50 -2.00 -14.48
N ALA A 152 2.19 -3.08 -14.84
CA ALA A 152 3.51 -3.03 -15.47
C ALA A 152 3.50 -2.34 -16.84
N ALA A 153 2.41 -2.42 -17.59
CA ALA A 153 2.27 -1.73 -18.89
C ALA A 153 2.32 -0.20 -18.73
N LEU A 154 1.90 0.35 -17.59
CA LEU A 154 1.93 1.77 -17.28
C LEU A 154 3.31 2.28 -16.84
N VAL A 155 4.23 1.38 -16.49
CA VAL A 155 5.61 1.72 -16.11
C VAL A 155 6.46 1.90 -17.38
N ARG A 156 7.29 2.95 -17.44
CA ARG A 156 8.25 3.11 -18.54
C ARG A 156 9.36 2.03 -18.50
N PRO A 157 10.04 1.74 -19.62
CA PRO A 157 11.26 0.95 -19.59
C PRO A 157 12.27 1.51 -18.57
N GLY A 158 12.91 0.64 -17.79
CA GLY A 158 13.80 1.03 -16.70
C GLY A 158 13.12 1.65 -15.48
N GLY A 159 11.78 1.76 -15.44
CA GLY A 159 11.01 2.25 -14.31
C GLY A 159 10.66 1.16 -13.29
N TYR A 160 9.85 1.50 -12.32
CA TYR A 160 9.55 0.65 -11.16
C TYR A 160 8.05 0.41 -10.97
N LEU A 161 7.69 -0.74 -10.43
CA LEU A 161 6.40 -0.97 -9.83
C LEU A 161 6.62 -1.30 -8.35
N VAL A 162 5.92 -0.61 -7.47
CA VAL A 162 5.95 -0.87 -6.03
C VAL A 162 4.59 -1.36 -5.58
N MET A 163 4.58 -2.49 -4.89
CA MET A 163 3.38 -3.15 -4.42
C MET A 163 3.49 -3.39 -2.92
N THR A 164 2.40 -3.19 -2.18
CA THR A 164 2.22 -3.76 -0.84
C THR A 164 1.00 -4.65 -0.80
N THR A 165 1.07 -5.69 0.01
CA THR A 165 -0.01 -6.67 0.22
C THR A 165 0.23 -7.42 1.53
N PRO A 166 -0.78 -8.02 2.16
CA PRO A 166 -0.55 -8.95 3.26
C PRO A 166 0.32 -10.13 2.82
N ASN A 167 1.15 -10.61 3.72
CA ASN A 167 2.02 -11.75 3.47
C ASN A 167 1.26 -13.08 3.62
N GLY A 168 1.01 -13.78 2.53
CA GLY A 168 0.33 -15.08 2.51
C GLY A 168 1.04 -16.17 3.31
N GLY A 169 2.35 -16.06 3.49
CA GLY A 169 3.13 -16.99 4.33
C GLY A 169 2.95 -16.79 5.84
N TYR A 170 2.23 -15.76 6.29
CA TYR A 170 1.98 -15.50 7.69
C TYR A 170 1.21 -16.66 8.35
N PHE A 171 1.65 -17.08 9.55
CA PHE A 171 1.18 -18.31 10.19
C PHE A 171 -0.32 -18.37 10.51
N LYS A 172 -1.02 -17.24 10.53
CA LYS A 172 -2.49 -17.16 10.71
C LYS A 172 -3.26 -17.06 9.41
N ASN A 173 -2.59 -16.97 8.27
CA ASN A 173 -3.27 -16.97 6.98
C ASN A 173 -3.94 -18.33 6.75
N SER A 174 -5.21 -18.29 6.32
CA SER A 174 -6.00 -19.47 5.94
C SER A 174 -6.51 -19.38 4.49
N LEU A 175 -6.19 -18.31 3.77
CA LEU A 175 -6.58 -18.16 2.37
C LEU A 175 -5.67 -19.00 1.46
N PRO A 176 -6.20 -19.45 0.31
CA PRO A 176 -5.44 -20.25 -0.64
C PRO A 176 -4.31 -19.45 -1.27
N LYS A 177 -3.29 -20.13 -1.79
CA LYS A 177 -2.32 -19.57 -2.71
C LYS A 177 -2.96 -19.37 -4.08
N PHE A 178 -2.63 -18.25 -4.73
CA PHE A 178 -3.04 -18.05 -6.12
C PHE A 178 -2.46 -19.12 -7.06
N SER A 179 -1.20 -19.50 -6.86
CA SER A 179 -0.51 -20.52 -7.67
C SER A 179 -1.10 -21.92 -7.55
N GLU A 180 -1.91 -22.19 -6.53
CA GLU A 180 -2.60 -23.47 -6.31
C GLU A 180 -4.06 -23.44 -6.77
N CYS A 181 -4.56 -22.27 -7.20
CA CYS A 181 -5.91 -22.11 -7.71
C CYS A 181 -6.01 -22.65 -9.15
N ALA A 182 -6.86 -23.65 -9.35
CA ALA A 182 -7.06 -24.25 -10.68
C ALA A 182 -7.84 -23.34 -11.65
N ASP A 183 -8.79 -22.56 -11.11
CA ASP A 183 -9.62 -21.64 -11.87
C ASP A 183 -9.92 -20.39 -11.03
N ALA A 184 -9.22 -19.31 -11.31
CA ALA A 184 -9.39 -18.05 -10.61
C ALA A 184 -10.68 -17.31 -11.00
N SER A 185 -11.30 -17.64 -12.14
CA SER A 185 -12.52 -16.98 -12.62
C SER A 185 -13.71 -17.12 -11.68
N VAL A 186 -13.73 -18.16 -10.86
CA VAL A 186 -14.79 -18.37 -9.85
C VAL A 186 -14.84 -17.24 -8.80
N PHE A 187 -13.76 -16.46 -8.66
CA PHE A 187 -13.66 -15.34 -7.75
C PHE A 187 -13.96 -13.97 -8.38
N GLU A 188 -14.17 -13.88 -9.71
CA GLU A 188 -14.44 -12.60 -10.39
C GLU A 188 -15.64 -11.86 -9.81
N SER A 189 -16.68 -12.62 -9.41
CA SER A 189 -17.88 -12.03 -8.80
C SER A 189 -17.63 -11.47 -7.39
N ALA A 190 -16.49 -11.77 -6.76
CA ALA A 190 -16.12 -11.29 -5.43
C ALA A 190 -15.28 -10.01 -5.48
N GLN A 191 -14.66 -9.69 -6.64
CA GLN A 191 -13.80 -8.50 -6.81
C GLN A 191 -14.61 -7.21 -6.73
N PHE A 192 -13.97 -6.15 -6.25
CA PHE A 192 -14.45 -4.76 -6.33
C PHE A 192 -15.89 -4.53 -5.81
N LYS A 193 -16.40 -5.38 -4.93
CA LYS A 193 -17.67 -5.13 -4.27
C LYS A 193 -17.51 -4.06 -3.20
N PRO A 194 -18.46 -3.13 -3.04
CA PRO A 194 -18.40 -2.07 -2.03
C PRO A 194 -18.25 -2.57 -0.57
N ASN A 195 -18.64 -3.82 -0.32
CA ASN A 195 -18.54 -4.48 0.99
C ASN A 195 -17.57 -5.67 0.97
N ALA A 196 -16.71 -5.77 -0.05
CA ALA A 196 -15.73 -6.83 -0.14
C ALA A 196 -14.46 -6.46 0.63
N ASP A 197 -14.54 -6.49 1.97
CA ASP A 197 -13.35 -6.56 2.85
C ASP A 197 -12.63 -7.91 2.70
N GLY A 198 -13.14 -8.77 1.80
CA GLY A 198 -12.64 -10.11 1.57
C GLY A 198 -11.42 -10.13 0.69
N HIS A 199 -10.26 -10.46 1.25
CA HIS A 199 -9.13 -10.89 0.45
C HIS A 199 -9.49 -12.19 -0.28
N ILE A 200 -9.16 -12.28 -1.57
CA ILE A 200 -9.34 -13.48 -2.38
C ILE A 200 -8.14 -14.39 -2.21
N PHE A 201 -6.95 -13.85 -2.40
CA PHE A 201 -5.67 -14.52 -2.20
C PHE A 201 -4.76 -13.66 -1.34
N LEU A 202 -3.90 -14.30 -0.54
CA LEU A 202 -2.74 -13.62 0.02
C LEU A 202 -1.49 -14.19 -0.62
N LEU A 203 -0.80 -13.39 -1.41
CA LEU A 203 0.38 -13.80 -2.15
C LEU A 203 1.52 -14.22 -1.20
N HIS A 204 2.10 -15.38 -1.45
CA HIS A 204 3.28 -15.84 -0.76
C HIS A 204 4.56 -15.32 -1.42
N VAL A 205 5.64 -15.23 -0.65
CA VAL A 205 6.94 -14.75 -1.17
C VAL A 205 7.43 -15.58 -2.37
N ASP A 206 7.16 -16.87 -2.41
CA ASP A 206 7.55 -17.78 -3.50
C ASP A 206 6.72 -17.60 -4.77
N GLU A 207 5.58 -16.91 -4.71
CA GLU A 207 4.74 -16.58 -5.87
C GLU A 207 5.19 -15.29 -6.58
N ILE A 208 5.96 -14.42 -5.88
CA ILE A 208 6.31 -13.09 -6.38
C ILE A 208 7.17 -13.14 -7.64
N GLU A 209 8.23 -13.96 -7.66
CA GLU A 209 9.11 -14.09 -8.81
C GLU A 209 8.40 -14.65 -10.05
N PRO A 210 7.60 -15.74 -9.95
CA PRO A 210 6.79 -16.23 -11.07
C PRO A 210 5.80 -15.19 -11.61
N LEU A 211 5.13 -14.44 -10.73
CA LEU A 211 4.20 -13.37 -11.12
C LEU A 211 4.92 -12.23 -11.84
N ALA A 212 6.04 -11.77 -11.29
CA ALA A 212 6.86 -10.74 -11.89
C ALA A 212 7.30 -11.12 -13.31
N LYS A 213 7.82 -12.33 -13.47
CA LYS A 213 8.27 -12.85 -14.78
C LYS A 213 7.15 -12.85 -15.82
N ARG A 214 5.94 -13.27 -15.43
CA ARG A 214 4.76 -13.23 -16.33
C ARG A 214 4.38 -11.81 -16.73
N ALA A 215 4.53 -10.85 -15.81
CA ALA A 215 4.26 -9.43 -16.06
C ALA A 215 5.40 -8.69 -16.80
N GLY A 216 6.47 -9.39 -17.19
CA GLY A 216 7.64 -8.77 -17.83
C GLY A 216 8.47 -7.90 -16.88
N LEU A 217 8.43 -8.20 -15.59
CA LEU A 217 9.15 -7.49 -14.52
C LEU A 217 10.23 -8.38 -13.93
N SER A 218 11.23 -7.77 -13.29
CA SER A 218 12.18 -8.43 -12.40
C SER A 218 11.96 -7.98 -10.96
N VAL A 219 12.09 -8.90 -10.01
CA VAL A 219 12.04 -8.58 -8.58
C VAL A 219 13.35 -7.97 -8.16
N GLU A 220 13.34 -6.74 -7.67
CA GLU A 220 14.53 -6.05 -7.19
C GLU A 220 14.64 -6.09 -5.66
N LYS A 221 13.52 -6.01 -4.97
CA LYS A 221 13.49 -6.05 -3.51
C LYS A 221 12.17 -6.61 -2.98
N ILE A 222 12.27 -7.49 -1.98
CA ILE A 222 11.14 -7.93 -1.16
C ILE A 222 11.43 -7.54 0.29
N ALA A 223 10.52 -6.82 0.91
CA ALA A 223 10.56 -6.43 2.30
C ALA A 223 9.37 -7.05 3.05
N LEU A 224 9.65 -7.76 4.12
CA LEU A 224 8.64 -8.25 5.05
C LEU A 224 8.69 -7.38 6.31
N PHE A 225 7.53 -6.94 6.77
CA PHE A 225 7.40 -6.02 7.89
C PHE A 225 6.10 -6.23 8.65
N THR A 226 5.90 -5.49 9.74
CA THR A 226 4.79 -5.61 10.68
C THR A 226 4.79 -6.93 11.43
N SER A 227 5.23 -6.88 12.67
CA SER A 227 5.23 -8.04 13.56
C SER A 227 3.83 -8.36 14.07
N PRO A 228 3.58 -9.57 14.63
CA PRO A 228 2.31 -9.89 15.28
C PRO A 228 1.95 -8.93 16.43
N LEU A 229 2.95 -8.27 17.04
CA LEU A 229 2.72 -7.29 18.09
C LEU A 229 1.87 -6.11 17.61
N THR A 230 2.13 -5.62 16.40
CA THR A 230 1.51 -4.42 15.83
C THR A 230 0.50 -4.70 14.73
N ALA A 231 0.26 -5.97 14.39
CA ALA A 231 -0.63 -6.34 13.29
C ALA A 231 -2.13 -6.28 13.62
N GLY A 232 -2.49 -6.16 14.89
CA GLY A 232 -3.90 -6.22 15.33
C GLY A 232 -4.50 -7.64 15.34
N HIS A 233 -3.84 -8.63 14.76
CA HIS A 233 -4.34 -10.01 14.65
C HIS A 233 -4.14 -10.85 15.93
N VAL A 234 -3.35 -10.35 16.85
CA VAL A 234 -3.13 -10.93 18.18
C VAL A 234 -3.66 -9.93 19.20
N LYS A 235 -4.27 -10.39 20.28
CA LYS A 235 -4.86 -9.50 21.30
C LYS A 235 -3.78 -8.72 22.08
N THR A 236 -2.98 -7.93 21.37
CA THR A 236 -1.87 -7.13 21.88
C THR A 236 -2.25 -5.69 22.21
N GLU A 237 -3.47 -5.29 21.91
CA GLU A 237 -4.00 -3.94 22.12
C GLU A 237 -3.76 -3.40 23.54
N PRO A 238 -4.00 -4.16 24.65
CA PRO A 238 -3.72 -3.66 25.98
C PRO A 238 -2.24 -3.39 26.21
N LEU A 239 -1.34 -4.18 25.62
CA LEU A 239 0.08 -4.00 25.69
C LEU A 239 0.54 -2.77 24.91
N LEU A 240 0.01 -2.56 23.71
CA LEU A 240 0.33 -1.40 22.88
C LEU A 240 -0.11 -0.06 23.52
N LYS A 241 -1.14 -0.08 24.36
CA LYS A 241 -1.60 1.12 25.09
C LYS A 241 -0.62 1.59 26.17
N ILE A 242 0.19 0.69 26.72
CA ILE A 242 1.10 0.99 27.83
C ILE A 242 2.56 1.06 27.40
N LEU A 243 2.92 0.43 26.27
CA LEU A 243 4.30 0.44 25.78
C LEU A 243 4.67 1.79 25.16
N PRO A 244 5.82 2.38 25.52
CA PRO A 244 6.38 3.51 24.81
C PRO A 244 6.59 3.20 23.33
N ARG A 245 6.31 4.16 22.44
CA ARG A 245 6.46 3.99 20.99
C ARG A 245 7.88 3.53 20.59
N SER A 246 8.91 4.04 21.28
CA SER A 246 10.31 3.63 21.05
C SER A 246 10.53 2.12 21.25
N ILE A 247 9.88 1.51 22.25
CA ILE A 247 9.96 0.07 22.49
C ILE A 247 9.25 -0.71 21.38
N VAL A 248 8.08 -0.24 20.95
CA VAL A 248 7.35 -0.86 19.85
C VAL A 248 8.17 -0.78 18.55
N ASN A 249 8.76 0.38 18.25
CA ASN A 249 9.61 0.57 17.07
C ASN A 249 10.88 -0.31 17.13
N LEU A 250 11.46 -0.50 18.34
CA LEU A 250 12.58 -1.41 18.51
C LEU A 250 12.16 -2.87 18.24
N ALA A 251 11.02 -3.30 18.74
CA ALA A 251 10.49 -4.64 18.46
C ALA A 251 10.25 -4.87 16.97
N GLU A 252 9.73 -3.87 16.26
CA GLU A 252 9.56 -3.92 14.79
C GLU A 252 10.92 -4.02 14.07
N ARG A 253 11.93 -3.24 14.48
CA ARG A 253 13.29 -3.36 13.91
C ARG A 253 13.90 -4.74 14.12
N VAL A 254 13.78 -5.28 15.33
CA VAL A 254 14.28 -6.63 15.66
C VAL A 254 13.55 -7.69 14.83
N SER A 255 12.23 -7.58 14.68
CA SER A 255 11.44 -8.53 13.89
C SER A 255 11.88 -8.58 12.41
N ARG A 256 12.25 -7.42 11.84
CA ARG A 256 12.79 -7.32 10.47
C ARG A 256 14.18 -7.92 10.33
N SER A 257 14.93 -8.11 11.42
CA SER A 257 16.27 -8.72 11.43
C SER A 257 16.24 -10.23 11.61
N LEU A 258 15.08 -10.85 11.79
CA LEU A 258 14.92 -12.30 11.90
C LEU A 258 15.45 -13.03 10.64
N PRO A 259 15.91 -14.29 10.75
CA PRO A 259 16.23 -15.12 9.60
C PRO A 259 15.07 -15.18 8.59
N SER A 260 15.38 -15.27 7.30
CA SER A 260 14.39 -15.20 6.21
C SER A 260 13.24 -16.19 6.37
N ALA A 261 13.51 -17.43 6.78
CA ALA A 261 12.48 -18.44 6.99
C ALA A 261 11.48 -18.06 8.10
N LEU A 262 11.96 -17.43 9.18
CA LEU A 262 11.11 -16.96 10.27
C LEU A 262 10.33 -15.71 9.84
N LYS A 263 10.95 -14.76 9.15
CA LYS A 263 10.24 -13.57 8.63
C LYS A 263 9.06 -13.94 7.77
N LYS A 264 9.22 -14.88 6.84
CA LYS A 264 8.14 -15.34 5.95
C LYS A 264 6.92 -15.85 6.69
N ARG A 265 7.10 -16.40 7.90
CA ARG A 265 6.02 -16.96 8.73
C ARG A 265 5.52 -16.02 9.82
N ALA A 266 6.37 -15.10 10.27
CA ALA A 266 6.06 -14.23 11.40
C ALA A 266 5.59 -12.83 11.01
N LEU A 267 6.03 -12.28 9.87
CA LEU A 267 5.68 -10.92 9.48
C LEU A 267 4.43 -10.90 8.60
N VAL A 268 3.59 -9.90 8.83
CA VAL A 268 2.20 -9.84 8.34
C VAL A 268 2.09 -9.20 6.98
N GLN A 269 2.97 -8.25 6.67
CA GLN A 269 2.90 -7.44 5.45
C GLN A 269 4.14 -7.67 4.58
N MET A 270 3.95 -7.51 3.29
CA MET A 270 4.99 -7.63 2.27
C MET A 270 4.96 -6.40 1.36
N GLY A 271 6.13 -5.78 1.17
CA GLY A 271 6.35 -4.77 0.14
C GLY A 271 7.29 -5.31 -0.92
N VAL A 272 6.99 -5.07 -2.17
CA VAL A 272 7.80 -5.53 -3.30
C VAL A 272 8.09 -4.37 -4.22
N ARG A 273 9.36 -4.21 -4.58
CA ARG A 273 9.80 -3.36 -5.68
C ARG A 273 10.20 -4.21 -6.85
N PHE A 274 9.49 -4.02 -7.95
CA PHE A 274 9.81 -4.60 -9.23
C PHE A 274 10.47 -3.57 -10.13
N ARG A 275 11.29 -4.03 -11.06
CA ARG A 275 11.85 -3.21 -12.13
C ARG A 275 11.37 -3.69 -13.48
N LYS A 276 10.97 -2.76 -14.33
CA LYS A 276 10.70 -3.04 -15.75
C LYS A 276 12.03 -2.99 -16.50
N PRO A 277 12.41 -4.03 -17.26
CA PRO A 277 13.58 -4.00 -18.11
C PRO A 277 13.55 -2.82 -19.10
N ASN A 278 14.75 -2.42 -19.58
CA ASN A 278 14.89 -1.38 -20.61
C ASN A 278 14.39 -1.87 -21.96
#